data_13c51a2c97d697d744428d5652757949
#
_entry.id   13c51a2c97d697d744428d5652757949
#
_cell.length_a   1.000
_cell.length_b   1.000
_cell.length_c   1.000
_cell.angle_alpha   90.00
_cell.angle_beta   90.00
_cell.angle_gamma   90.00
#
_symmetry.space_group_name_H-M   'P 1'
#
loop_
_entity.id
_entity.type
_entity.pdbx_description
1 polymer ?
#
loop_
_entity_poly.entity_id
_entity_poly.type
_entity_poly.pdbx_seq_one_letter_code
_entity_poly.pdbx_strand_id
1 'polypeptide(L)' 'MAESANSKAIRAARVISGLTQEQAADILGVSPPTYISREKAPKAFTIDELEDLFVKFDEEGKRLVQNFVRDIFLL' A
#
# COMPACT_ATOMS: atom_id res chain seq x y z
N MET A 1 -14.68 -2.35 12.93
CA MET A 1 -14.97 -2.80 11.56
C MET A 1 -13.81 -3.61 11.02
N ALA A 2 -14.10 -4.69 10.32
CA ALA A 2 -13.04 -5.48 9.69
C ALA A 2 -12.39 -4.68 8.57
N GLU A 3 -11.06 -4.85 8.41
CA GLU A 3 -10.35 -4.25 7.30
C GLU A 3 -10.81 -4.84 5.97
N SER A 4 -10.79 -4.03 4.93
CA SER A 4 -11.07 -4.50 3.58
C SER A 4 -9.96 -5.44 3.10
N ALA A 5 -10.25 -6.26 2.10
CA ALA A 5 -9.25 -7.14 1.49
C ALA A 5 -8.09 -6.31 0.90
N ASN A 6 -8.38 -5.13 0.33
CA ASN A 6 -7.36 -4.25 -0.24
C ASN A 6 -6.44 -3.67 0.84
N SER A 7 -7.00 -3.32 2.00
CA SER A 7 -6.21 -2.84 3.14
C SER A 7 -5.25 -3.93 3.62
N LYS A 8 -5.73 -5.16 3.73
CA LYS A 8 -4.90 -6.30 4.10
C LYS A 8 -3.81 -6.57 3.07
N ALA A 9 -4.12 -6.43 1.79
CA ALA A 9 -3.15 -6.67 0.71
C ALA A 9 -2.00 -5.66 0.76
N ILE A 10 -2.30 -4.38 0.93
CA ILE A 10 -1.28 -3.33 1.04
C ILE A 10 -0.40 -3.57 2.27
N ARG A 11 -1.01 -3.84 3.41
CA ARG A 11 -0.25 -4.10 4.63
C ARG A 11 0.63 -5.34 4.50
N ALA A 12 0.08 -6.42 3.95
CA ALA A 12 0.85 -7.65 3.76
C ALA A 12 2.03 -7.42 2.80
N ALA A 13 1.81 -6.69 1.71
CA ALA A 13 2.87 -6.37 0.77
C ALA A 13 4.00 -5.58 1.42
N ARG A 14 3.65 -4.61 2.25
CA ARG A 14 4.62 -3.81 3.01
C ARG A 14 5.43 -4.69 3.96
N VAL A 15 4.74 -5.52 4.75
CA VAL A 15 5.39 -6.38 5.76
C VAL A 15 6.30 -7.41 5.08
N ILE A 16 5.82 -8.05 4.02
CA ILE A 16 6.61 -9.02 3.26
C ILE A 16 7.87 -8.36 2.68
N SER A 17 7.76 -7.10 2.27
CA SER A 17 8.88 -6.35 1.72
C SER A 17 9.82 -5.79 2.81
N GLY A 18 9.54 -6.07 4.07
CA GLY A 18 10.39 -5.66 5.17
C GLY A 18 10.29 -4.18 5.55
N LEU A 19 9.21 -3.52 5.16
CA LEU A 19 9.03 -2.09 5.43
C LEU A 19 8.12 -1.87 6.63
N THR A 20 8.53 -0.95 7.52
CA THR A 20 7.66 -0.45 8.58
C THR A 20 6.71 0.59 8.01
N GLN A 21 5.64 0.91 8.74
CA GLN A 21 4.75 2.01 8.35
C GLN A 21 5.48 3.34 8.28
N GLU A 22 6.45 3.56 9.17
CA GLU A 22 7.26 4.78 9.16
C GLU A 22 8.13 4.86 7.91
N GLN A 23 8.73 3.74 7.51
CA GLN A 23 9.53 3.69 6.29
C GLN A 23 8.68 3.93 5.05
N ALA A 24 7.48 3.34 5.01
CA ALA A 24 6.55 3.55 3.90
C ALA A 24 6.10 5.01 3.83
N ALA A 25 5.81 5.62 4.98
CA ALA A 25 5.46 7.04 5.05
C ALA A 25 6.59 7.91 4.50
N ASP A 26 7.82 7.58 4.86
CA ASP A 26 9.01 8.30 4.41
C ASP A 26 9.17 8.22 2.87
N ILE A 27 8.94 7.03 2.31
CA ILE A 27 8.97 6.83 0.85
C ILE A 27 7.99 7.78 0.15
N LEU A 28 6.80 7.96 0.74
CA LEU A 28 5.76 8.79 0.15
C LEU A 28 5.90 10.28 0.50
N GLY A 29 6.80 10.63 1.43
CA GLY A 29 6.93 12.00 1.89
C GLY A 29 5.74 12.49 2.70
N VAL A 30 5.07 11.59 3.43
CA VAL A 30 3.93 11.93 4.30
C VAL A 30 4.26 11.56 5.74
N SER A 31 3.46 12.06 6.69
CA SER A 31 3.64 11.69 8.10
C SER A 31 3.18 10.24 8.34
N PRO A 32 3.75 9.54 9.35
CA PRO A 32 3.27 8.20 9.70
C PRO A 32 1.78 8.12 9.96
N PRO A 33 1.13 9.02 10.71
CA PRO A 33 -0.32 8.96 10.86
C PRO A 33 -1.09 9.05 9.53
N THR A 34 -0.61 9.85 8.59
CA THR A 34 -1.22 9.98 7.27
C THR A 34 -1.10 8.65 6.51
N TYR A 35 0.08 8.03 6.53
CA TYR A 35 0.28 6.74 5.89
C TYR A 35 -0.63 5.67 6.50
N ILE A 36 -0.69 5.60 7.84
CA ILE A 36 -1.53 4.63 8.55
C ILE A 36 -2.98 4.77 8.13
N SER A 37 -3.46 6.01 8.03
CA SER A 37 -4.82 6.29 7.58
C SER A 37 -5.07 5.79 6.17
N ARG A 38 -4.12 5.98 5.26
CA ARG A 38 -4.23 5.53 3.87
C ARG A 38 -4.17 4.01 3.75
N GLU A 39 -3.34 3.36 4.57
CA GLU A 39 -3.29 1.90 4.57
C GLU A 39 -4.63 1.29 4.98
N LYS A 40 -5.37 1.96 5.85
CA LYS A 40 -6.72 1.54 6.25
C LYS A 40 -7.76 1.82 5.17
N ALA A 41 -7.53 2.83 4.33
CA ALA A 41 -8.42 3.23 3.26
C ALA A 41 -7.63 3.37 1.95
N PRO A 42 -7.21 2.24 1.33
CA PRO A 42 -6.25 2.26 0.22
C PRO A 42 -6.71 3.05 -1.00
N LYS A 43 -8.00 3.24 -1.18
CA LYS A 43 -8.51 4.07 -2.29
C LYS A 43 -8.13 5.54 -2.14
N ALA A 44 -7.67 5.96 -0.96
CA ALA A 44 -7.17 7.31 -0.74
C ALA A 44 -5.74 7.51 -1.26
N PHE A 45 -5.01 6.45 -1.59
CA PHE A 45 -3.71 6.59 -2.25
C PHE A 45 -3.89 7.18 -3.64
N THR A 46 -2.96 8.08 -4.01
CA THR A 46 -2.87 8.51 -5.41
C THR A 46 -2.14 7.45 -6.23
N ILE A 47 -2.28 7.52 -7.54
CA ILE A 47 -1.55 6.61 -8.44
C ILE A 47 -0.04 6.78 -8.25
N ASP A 48 0.44 8.01 -8.13
CA ASP A 48 1.86 8.29 -7.92
C ASP A 48 2.37 7.65 -6.63
N GLU A 49 1.58 7.74 -5.56
CA GLU A 49 1.94 7.12 -4.28
C GLU A 49 2.01 5.59 -4.38
N LEU A 50 1.05 4.99 -5.08
CA LEU A 50 1.07 3.54 -5.30
C LEU A 50 2.27 3.12 -6.11
N GLU A 51 2.65 3.89 -7.12
CA GLU A 51 3.85 3.62 -7.91
C GLU A 51 5.11 3.70 -7.06
N ASP A 52 5.23 4.73 -6.22
CA ASP A 52 6.39 4.90 -5.35
C ASP A 52 6.55 3.73 -4.38
N LEU A 53 5.46 3.27 -3.79
CA LEU A 53 5.47 2.09 -2.93
C LEU A 53 5.78 0.83 -3.71
N PHE A 54 5.17 0.67 -4.89
CA PHE A 54 5.30 -0.51 -5.72
C PHE A 54 6.77 -0.76 -6.09
N VAL A 55 7.50 0.29 -6.42
CA VAL A 55 8.92 0.18 -6.78
C VAL A 55 9.76 -0.35 -5.60
N LYS A 56 9.35 -0.05 -4.37
CA LYS A 56 10.08 -0.47 -3.17
C LYS A 56 9.67 -1.84 -2.64
N PHE A 57 8.55 -2.39 -3.11
CA PHE A 57 8.12 -3.72 -2.70
C PHE A 57 8.95 -4.79 -3.42
N ASP A 58 9.13 -5.94 -2.77
CA ASP A 58 9.73 -7.10 -3.43
C ASP A 58 8.71 -7.78 -4.37
N GLU A 59 9.13 -8.84 -5.04
CA GLU A 59 8.29 -9.50 -6.05
C GLU A 59 6.98 -10.04 -5.49
N GLU A 60 7.02 -10.57 -4.27
CA GLU A 60 5.81 -11.08 -3.64
C GLU A 60 4.87 -9.97 -3.22
N GLY A 61 5.43 -8.88 -2.67
CA GLY A 61 4.65 -7.70 -2.33
C GLY A 61 4.04 -7.05 -3.56
N LYS A 62 4.78 -6.98 -4.66
CA LYS A 62 4.28 -6.46 -5.94
C LYS A 62 3.08 -7.25 -6.45
N ARG A 63 3.11 -8.56 -6.32
CA ARG A 63 2.00 -9.41 -6.76
C ARG A 63 0.71 -9.09 -6.00
N LEU A 64 0.82 -8.88 -4.68
CA LEU A 64 -0.33 -8.53 -3.86
C LEU A 64 -0.91 -7.17 -4.25
N VAL A 65 -0.05 -6.19 -4.52
CA VAL A 65 -0.49 -4.85 -4.93
C VAL A 65 -1.08 -4.87 -6.32
N GLN A 66 -0.57 -5.67 -7.24
CA GLN A 66 -1.12 -5.80 -8.58
C GLN A 66 -2.58 -6.22 -8.56
N ASN A 67 -2.95 -7.16 -7.69
CA ASN A 67 -4.34 -7.58 -7.54
C ASN A 67 -5.23 -6.42 -7.08
N PHE A 68 -4.76 -5.66 -6.11
CA PHE A 68 -5.48 -4.49 -5.61
C PHE A 68 -5.68 -3.44 -6.71
N VAL A 69 -4.62 -3.10 -7.42
CA VAL A 69 -4.68 -2.08 -8.49
C VAL A 69 -5.61 -2.51 -9.60
N ARG A 70 -5.55 -3.78 -9.99
CA ARG A 70 -6.45 -4.33 -11.01
C ARG A 70 -7.90 -4.19 -10.59
N ASP A 71 -8.22 -4.52 -9.34
CA ASP A 71 -9.59 -4.45 -8.84
C ASP A 71 -10.12 -3.01 -8.86
N ILE A 72 -9.26 -2.03 -8.61
CA ILE A 72 -9.65 -0.61 -8.66
C ILE A 72 -9.93 -0.17 -10.10
N PHE A 73 -9.08 -0.56 -11.05
CA PHE A 73 -9.15 -0.02 -12.40
C PHE A 73 -10.04 -0.82 -13.35
N LEU A 74 -10.42 -2.04 -13.00
CA LEU A 74 -11.33 -2.84 -13.81
C LEU A 74 -12.79 -2.75 -13.37
N LEU A 75 -13.02 -2.07 -12.28
CA LEU A 75 -14.37 -1.76 -11.86
C LEU A 75 -14.82 -0.46 -12.53
#